data_d03a2f7e2f1895ec1116b862db99dc6c
#
_entry.id   d03a2f7e2f1895ec1116b862db99dc6c
#
_cell.length_a   1.000
_cell.length_b   1.000
_cell.length_c   1.000
_cell.angle_alpha   90.00
_cell.angle_beta   90.00
_cell.angle_gamma   90.00
#
_symmetry.space_group_name_H-M   'P 1'
#
loop_
_entity.id
_entity.type
_entity.pdbx_description
1 polymer ?
#
loop_
_entity_poly.entity_id
_entity_poly.type
_entity_poly.pdbx_seq_one_letter_code
_entity_poly.pdbx_strand_id
1 'polypeptide(L)'
;MPITQTRFGLTGNQLKLIAMLTMTLDHIGVCLLPRISLLRIIGRLALPIYAYMIAEGCFYTHNRKRYFLRLAGLALVCQIVYGIADRSLYQCILVTFSLSVGLICAVDAAQKQKTPFMVFAAAALLVGISLLCEVLPRHLPGFHVDYGIWGVLLPVIIYFGGRDIRALLIGTVLLCLSLGGLQWWSLAAVPLLALYNGQRGKLRIGWLFYLYYPLHLVILYGIQYLL
;
A
#
# COMPACT_ATOMS: atom_id res chain seq x y z
N MET A 1 4.71 -12.86 17.47
CA MET A 1 4.28 -14.18 16.99
C MET A 1 3.74 -14.01 15.59
N PRO A 2 4.17 -14.78 14.58
CA PRO A 2 3.50 -14.79 13.28
C PRO A 2 2.05 -15.17 13.52
N ILE A 3 1.12 -14.54 12.78
CA ILE A 3 -0.31 -14.83 12.91
C ILE A 3 -0.52 -16.32 12.63
N THR A 4 -0.82 -17.08 13.67
CA THR A 4 -1.02 -18.54 13.57
C THR A 4 -2.32 -18.80 12.82
N GLN A 5 -2.30 -19.78 11.90
CA GLN A 5 -3.51 -20.21 11.22
C GLN A 5 -4.53 -20.73 12.24
N THR A 6 -5.53 -19.91 12.51
CA THR A 6 -6.66 -20.28 13.38
C THR A 6 -7.90 -20.61 12.53
N ARG A 7 -8.80 -21.45 13.05
CA ARG A 7 -10.09 -21.72 12.38
C ARG A 7 -11.05 -20.53 12.43
N PHE A 8 -10.87 -19.64 13.38
CA PHE A 8 -11.71 -18.47 13.60
C PHE A 8 -10.96 -17.17 13.23
N GLY A 9 -11.68 -16.19 12.72
CA GLY A 9 -11.13 -14.88 12.36
C GLY A 9 -11.37 -14.51 10.90
N LEU A 10 -10.84 -13.35 10.52
CA LEU A 10 -10.99 -12.80 9.18
C LEU A 10 -10.02 -13.47 8.20
N THR A 11 -10.51 -13.77 7.01
CA THR A 11 -9.68 -14.26 5.90
C THR A 11 -9.03 -13.09 5.15
N GLY A 12 -7.95 -13.37 4.41
CA GLY A 12 -7.28 -12.36 3.58
C GLY A 12 -8.22 -11.72 2.53
N ASN A 13 -9.19 -12.48 1.99
CA ASN A 13 -10.18 -11.92 1.08
C ASN A 13 -11.14 -10.95 1.79
N GLN A 14 -11.58 -11.26 3.01
CA GLN A 14 -12.43 -10.36 3.81
C GLN A 14 -11.69 -9.08 4.17
N LEU A 15 -10.44 -9.18 4.61
CA LEU A 15 -9.59 -8.01 4.88
C LEU A 15 -9.41 -7.12 3.63
N LYS A 16 -9.19 -7.72 2.46
CA LYS A 16 -9.11 -6.97 1.20
C LYS A 16 -10.42 -6.28 0.83
N LEU A 17 -11.56 -6.94 1.07
CA LEU A 17 -12.88 -6.31 0.85
C LEU A 17 -13.09 -5.12 1.81
N ILE A 18 -12.72 -5.27 3.08
CA ILE A 18 -12.77 -4.17 4.05
C ILE A 18 -11.87 -3.02 3.57
N ALA A 19 -10.63 -3.31 3.14
CA ALA A 19 -9.72 -2.31 2.62
C ALA A 19 -10.26 -1.61 1.36
N MET A 20 -10.91 -2.34 0.45
CA MET A 20 -11.58 -1.76 -0.73
C MET A 20 -12.69 -0.79 -0.34
N LEU A 21 -13.56 -1.20 0.59
CA LEU A 21 -14.68 -0.37 1.05
C LEU A 21 -14.17 0.89 1.74
N THR A 22 -13.22 0.75 2.68
CA THR A 22 -12.66 1.90 3.41
C THR A 22 -11.89 2.84 2.47
N MET A 23 -11.15 2.32 1.49
CA MET A 23 -10.49 3.11 0.45
C MET A 23 -11.51 3.89 -0.40
N THR A 24 -12.62 3.26 -0.76
CA THR A 24 -13.68 3.95 -1.53
C THR A 24 -14.29 5.08 -0.74
N LEU A 25 -14.55 4.87 0.55
CA LEU A 25 -15.03 5.93 1.44
C LEU A 25 -14.03 7.08 1.54
N ASP A 26 -12.73 6.79 1.60
CA ASP A 26 -11.68 7.81 1.57
C ASP A 26 -11.74 8.66 0.29
N HIS A 27 -11.82 8.02 -0.87
CA HIS A 27 -11.88 8.71 -2.15
C HIS A 27 -13.18 9.48 -2.34
N ILE A 28 -14.33 8.96 -1.89
CA ILE A 28 -15.58 9.72 -1.84
C ILE A 28 -15.43 10.97 -0.98
N GLY A 29 -14.78 10.84 0.19
CA GLY A 29 -14.48 11.96 1.07
C GLY A 29 -13.53 12.99 0.45
N VAL A 30 -12.61 12.57 -0.45
CA VAL A 30 -11.73 13.50 -1.16
C VAL A 30 -12.43 14.18 -2.32
N CYS A 31 -13.08 13.37 -3.20
CA CYS A 31 -13.54 13.85 -4.50
C CYS A 31 -14.94 14.49 -4.44
N LEU A 32 -15.84 13.94 -3.62
CA LEU A 32 -17.26 14.31 -3.66
C LEU A 32 -17.73 15.02 -2.39
N LEU A 33 -17.26 14.61 -1.21
CA LEU A 33 -17.78 15.05 0.08
C LEU A 33 -16.66 15.53 1.03
N PRO A 34 -15.85 16.55 0.65
CA PRO A 34 -14.66 16.95 1.43
C PRO A 34 -15.00 17.50 2.83
N ARG A 35 -16.25 17.89 3.07
CA ARG A 35 -16.74 18.37 4.37
C ARG A 35 -16.99 17.24 5.38
N ILE A 36 -17.06 15.97 4.94
CA ILE A 36 -17.38 14.84 5.82
C ILE A 36 -16.07 14.13 6.21
N SER A 37 -15.42 14.65 7.25
CA SER A 37 -14.14 14.11 7.76
C SER A 37 -14.23 12.63 8.18
N LEU A 38 -15.41 12.13 8.58
CA LEU A 38 -15.62 10.74 8.98
C LEU A 38 -15.25 9.75 7.86
N LEU A 39 -15.54 10.09 6.60
CA LEU A 39 -15.18 9.26 5.45
C LEU A 39 -13.66 9.10 5.34
N ARG A 40 -12.93 10.19 5.56
CA ARG A 40 -11.46 10.20 5.57
C ARG A 40 -10.88 9.40 6.75
N ILE A 41 -11.50 9.49 7.93
CA ILE A 41 -11.11 8.73 9.12
C ILE A 41 -11.23 7.22 8.86
N ILE A 42 -12.39 6.78 8.38
CA ILE A 42 -12.62 5.37 8.06
C ILE A 42 -11.65 4.92 6.95
N GLY A 43 -11.39 5.79 5.99
CA GLY A 43 -10.46 5.53 4.88
C GLY A 43 -9.04 5.20 5.32
N ARG A 44 -8.56 5.76 6.44
CA ARG A 44 -7.19 5.52 6.95
C ARG A 44 -6.91 4.05 7.28
N LEU A 45 -7.94 3.22 7.47
CA LEU A 45 -7.78 1.79 7.71
C LEU A 45 -7.24 1.05 6.48
N ALA A 46 -7.50 1.54 5.27
CA ALA A 46 -7.16 0.85 4.03
C ALA A 46 -5.66 0.60 3.89
N LEU A 47 -4.84 1.62 4.15
CA LEU A 47 -3.39 1.56 3.92
C LEU A 47 -2.68 0.45 4.71
N PRO A 48 -2.82 0.33 6.06
CA PRO A 48 -2.14 -0.73 6.79
C PRO A 48 -2.62 -2.13 6.38
N ILE A 49 -3.91 -2.28 6.03
CA ILE A 49 -4.45 -3.56 5.57
C ILE A 49 -3.80 -3.95 4.23
N TYR A 50 -3.76 -3.03 3.26
CA TYR A 50 -3.11 -3.30 1.99
C TYR A 50 -1.60 -3.54 2.15
N ALA A 51 -0.91 -2.73 2.97
CA ALA A 51 0.52 -2.90 3.24
C ALA A 51 0.84 -4.31 3.80
N TYR A 52 0.00 -4.78 4.74
CA TYR A 52 0.11 -6.13 5.27
C TYR A 52 -0.11 -7.19 4.17
N MET A 53 -1.14 -7.03 3.34
CA MET A 53 -1.44 -7.96 2.24
C MET A 53 -0.35 -7.94 1.14
N ILE A 54 0.33 -6.82 0.91
CA ILE A 54 1.48 -6.72 0.00
C ILE A 54 2.67 -7.51 0.56
N ALA A 55 2.99 -7.32 1.85
CA ALA A 55 4.05 -8.08 2.53
C ALA A 55 3.77 -9.60 2.47
N GLU A 56 2.53 -9.99 2.73
CA GLU A 56 2.08 -11.39 2.64
C GLU A 56 2.15 -11.91 1.20
N GLY A 57 1.75 -11.10 0.22
CA GLY A 57 1.89 -11.41 -1.20
C GLY A 57 3.35 -11.69 -1.60
N CYS A 58 4.31 -10.88 -1.13
CA CYS A 58 5.74 -11.10 -1.34
C CYS A 58 6.24 -12.40 -0.70
N PHE A 59 5.67 -12.78 0.45
CA PHE A 59 6.08 -13.98 1.17
C PHE A 59 5.59 -15.26 0.48
N TYR A 60 4.32 -15.31 0.05
CA TYR A 60 3.73 -16.53 -0.52
C TYR A 60 3.92 -16.71 -2.02
N THR A 61 4.34 -15.65 -2.74
CA THR A 61 4.52 -15.79 -4.20
C THR A 61 5.82 -16.50 -4.57
N HIS A 62 5.74 -17.50 -5.43
CA HIS A 62 6.93 -18.16 -5.99
C HIS A 62 7.66 -17.27 -7.02
N ASN A 63 6.93 -16.43 -7.75
CA ASN A 63 7.49 -15.57 -8.80
C ASN A 63 7.29 -14.09 -8.44
N ARG A 64 8.22 -13.55 -7.65
CA ARG A 64 8.19 -12.14 -7.21
C ARG A 64 8.33 -11.16 -8.37
N LYS A 65 9.10 -11.51 -9.41
CA LYS A 65 9.21 -10.66 -10.60
C LYS A 65 7.85 -10.49 -11.29
N ARG A 66 7.11 -11.58 -11.47
CA ARG A 66 5.74 -11.52 -12.03
C ARG A 66 4.78 -10.76 -11.12
N TYR A 67 4.92 -10.88 -9.80
CA TYR A 67 4.11 -10.13 -8.84
C TYR A 67 4.39 -8.63 -8.94
N PHE A 68 5.67 -8.25 -8.94
CA PHE A 68 6.10 -6.87 -9.16
C PHE A 68 5.56 -6.30 -10.47
N LEU A 69 5.75 -7.00 -11.60
CA LEU A 69 5.32 -6.53 -12.92
C LEU A 69 3.80 -6.35 -13.02
N ARG A 70 3.01 -7.22 -12.36
CA ARG A 70 1.55 -7.04 -12.31
C ARG A 70 1.16 -5.81 -11.52
N LEU A 71 1.81 -5.57 -10.39
CA LEU A 71 1.53 -4.40 -9.56
C LEU A 71 1.96 -3.11 -10.24
N ALA A 72 3.17 -3.09 -10.82
CA ALA A 72 3.69 -1.94 -11.58
C ALA A 72 2.87 -1.65 -12.84
N GLY A 73 2.43 -2.68 -13.56
CA GLY A 73 1.54 -2.53 -14.72
C GLY A 73 0.19 -1.92 -14.32
N LEU A 74 -0.39 -2.37 -13.20
CA LEU A 74 -1.61 -1.78 -12.67
C LEU A 74 -1.39 -0.33 -12.21
N ALA A 75 -0.26 -0.06 -11.56
CA ALA A 75 0.14 1.30 -11.18
C ALA A 75 0.21 2.23 -12.40
N LEU A 76 0.81 1.75 -13.51
CA LEU A 76 0.87 2.52 -14.76
C LEU A 76 -0.52 2.84 -15.32
N VAL A 77 -1.44 1.86 -15.33
CA VAL A 77 -2.83 2.10 -15.78
C VAL A 77 -3.50 3.16 -14.91
N CYS A 78 -3.37 3.07 -13.59
CA CYS A 78 -3.95 4.05 -12.68
C CYS A 78 -3.29 5.43 -12.83
N GLN A 79 -1.99 5.47 -13.10
CA GLN A 79 -1.27 6.72 -13.32
C GLN A 79 -1.74 7.43 -14.60
N ILE A 80 -2.08 6.68 -15.65
CA ILE A 80 -2.71 7.24 -16.85
C ILE A 80 -4.08 7.86 -16.51
N VAL A 81 -4.89 7.17 -15.69
CA VAL A 81 -6.20 7.70 -15.23
C VAL A 81 -6.01 9.01 -14.47
N TYR A 82 -5.08 9.06 -13.50
CA TYR A 82 -4.77 10.29 -12.76
C TYR A 82 -4.26 11.41 -13.67
N GLY A 83 -3.36 11.09 -14.59
CA GLY A 83 -2.81 12.07 -15.55
C GLY A 83 -3.88 12.70 -16.46
N ILE A 84 -4.88 11.92 -16.88
CA ILE A 84 -5.98 12.38 -17.71
C ILE A 84 -7.02 13.17 -16.87
N ALA A 85 -7.40 12.63 -15.70
CA ALA A 85 -8.48 13.19 -14.90
C ALA A 85 -8.06 14.47 -14.15
N ASP A 86 -6.86 14.49 -13.59
CA ASP A 86 -6.43 15.51 -12.64
C ASP A 86 -5.23 16.34 -13.15
N ARG A 87 -4.66 15.97 -14.29
CA ARG A 87 -3.42 16.56 -14.86
C ARG A 87 -2.30 16.66 -13.85
N SER A 88 -2.30 15.76 -12.87
CA SER A 88 -1.40 15.75 -11.73
C SER A 88 -0.24 14.79 -11.94
N LEU A 89 0.93 15.16 -11.43
CA LEU A 89 2.09 14.27 -11.31
C LEU A 89 2.05 13.42 -10.04
N TYR A 90 0.94 13.41 -9.33
CA TYR A 90 0.72 12.61 -8.13
C TYR A 90 0.85 11.11 -8.43
N GLN A 91 1.69 10.43 -7.65
CA GLN A 91 1.95 9.01 -7.82
C GLN A 91 1.05 8.20 -6.87
N CYS A 92 0.13 7.43 -7.44
CA CYS A 92 -0.87 6.67 -6.68
C CYS A 92 -0.24 5.60 -5.76
N ILE A 93 -1.01 5.11 -4.79
CA ILE A 93 -0.59 4.08 -3.82
C ILE A 93 -0.02 2.81 -4.44
N LEU A 94 -0.41 2.46 -5.67
CA LEU A 94 0.14 1.29 -6.36
C LEU A 94 1.59 1.50 -6.80
N VAL A 95 2.00 2.74 -7.08
CA VAL A 95 3.41 3.10 -7.29
C VAL A 95 4.17 2.89 -5.98
N THR A 96 3.66 3.42 -4.86
CA THR A 96 4.23 3.22 -3.51
C THR A 96 4.44 1.73 -3.20
N PHE A 97 3.43 0.89 -3.43
CA PHE A 97 3.53 -0.55 -3.20
C PHE A 97 4.45 -1.25 -4.19
N SER A 98 4.56 -0.78 -5.43
CA SER A 98 5.54 -1.30 -6.39
C SER A 98 6.97 -1.04 -5.93
N LEU A 99 7.26 0.17 -5.42
CA LEU A 99 8.53 0.51 -4.81
C LEU A 99 8.83 -0.37 -3.59
N SER A 100 7.82 -0.62 -2.75
CA SER A 100 7.94 -1.53 -1.60
C SER A 100 8.32 -2.95 -2.02
N VAL A 101 7.65 -3.52 -3.03
CA VAL A 101 7.96 -4.87 -3.54
C VAL A 101 9.35 -4.91 -4.14
N GLY A 102 9.75 -3.89 -4.91
CA GLY A 102 11.10 -3.76 -5.45
C GLY A 102 12.16 -3.76 -4.34
N LEU A 103 11.95 -2.97 -3.29
CA LEU A 103 12.86 -2.88 -2.15
C LEU A 103 12.91 -4.19 -1.36
N ILE A 104 11.76 -4.85 -1.11
CA ILE A 104 11.73 -6.18 -0.47
C ILE A 104 12.57 -7.18 -1.28
N CYS A 105 12.43 -7.20 -2.61
CA CYS A 105 13.18 -8.10 -3.47
C CYS A 105 14.70 -7.83 -3.43
N ALA A 106 15.10 -6.55 -3.45
CA ALA A 106 16.52 -6.15 -3.42
C ALA A 106 17.16 -6.50 -2.07
N VAL A 107 16.50 -6.19 -0.95
CA VAL A 107 17.02 -6.49 0.40
C VAL A 107 17.07 -8.00 0.65
N ASP A 108 16.03 -8.75 0.24
CA ASP A 108 16.02 -10.22 0.38
C ASP A 108 17.12 -10.89 -0.47
N ALA A 109 17.40 -10.37 -1.68
CA ALA A 109 18.51 -10.83 -2.50
C ALA A 109 19.88 -10.53 -1.85
N ALA A 110 20.04 -9.34 -1.27
CA ALA A 110 21.25 -8.95 -0.55
C ALA A 110 21.50 -9.85 0.68
N GLN A 111 20.45 -10.15 1.44
CA GLN A 111 20.54 -11.05 2.60
C GLN A 111 20.89 -12.50 2.22
N LYS A 112 20.39 -12.99 1.09
CA LYS A 112 20.64 -14.36 0.62
C LYS A 112 22.01 -14.52 -0.01
N GLN A 113 22.40 -13.60 -0.89
CA GLN A 113 23.64 -13.72 -1.65
C GLN A 113 24.85 -13.20 -0.87
N LYS A 114 24.64 -12.27 0.07
CA LYS A 114 25.69 -11.66 0.94
C LYS A 114 26.88 -11.07 0.16
N THR A 115 26.69 -10.73 -1.13
CA THR A 115 27.74 -10.09 -1.92
C THR A 115 27.74 -8.59 -1.67
N PRO A 116 28.93 -7.93 -1.61
CA PRO A 116 29.00 -6.47 -1.44
C PRO A 116 28.19 -5.71 -2.51
N PHE A 117 28.18 -6.23 -3.74
CA PHE A 117 27.41 -5.65 -4.83
C PHE A 117 25.91 -5.63 -4.56
N MET A 118 25.33 -6.73 -4.05
CA MET A 118 23.88 -6.80 -3.75
C MET A 118 23.51 -5.91 -2.57
N VAL A 119 24.36 -5.82 -1.57
CA VAL A 119 24.17 -4.90 -0.43
C VAL A 119 24.20 -3.45 -0.91
N PHE A 120 25.20 -3.09 -1.72
CA PHE A 120 25.28 -1.77 -2.32
C PHE A 120 24.07 -1.45 -3.20
N ALA A 121 23.63 -2.39 -4.06
CA ALA A 121 22.47 -2.20 -4.92
C ALA A 121 21.17 -1.99 -4.11
N ALA A 122 20.96 -2.74 -3.02
CA ALA A 122 19.80 -2.55 -2.14
C ALA A 122 19.85 -1.19 -1.41
N ALA A 123 21.04 -0.78 -0.93
CA ALA A 123 21.23 0.53 -0.31
C ALA A 123 21.01 1.67 -1.32
N ALA A 124 21.56 1.57 -2.52
CA ALA A 124 21.38 2.55 -3.60
C ALA A 124 19.89 2.67 -4.00
N LEU A 125 19.17 1.55 -4.07
CA LEU A 125 17.74 1.56 -4.33
C LEU A 125 16.97 2.28 -3.21
N LEU A 126 17.28 2.01 -1.94
CA LEU A 126 16.65 2.70 -0.81
C LEU A 126 16.91 4.20 -0.86
N VAL A 127 18.16 4.61 -1.11
CA VAL A 127 18.53 6.03 -1.28
C VAL A 127 17.77 6.64 -2.45
N GLY A 128 17.72 5.98 -3.61
CA GLY A 128 16.98 6.45 -4.78
C GLY A 128 15.48 6.63 -4.49
N ILE A 129 14.85 5.69 -3.78
CA ILE A 129 13.45 5.80 -3.35
C ILE A 129 13.27 6.96 -2.36
N SER A 130 14.21 7.16 -1.42
CA SER A 130 14.15 8.27 -0.47
C SER A 130 14.26 9.62 -1.19
N LEU A 131 15.15 9.74 -2.17
CA LEU A 131 15.27 10.94 -3.00
C LEU A 131 13.99 11.19 -3.81
N LEU A 132 13.40 10.14 -4.38
CA LEU A 132 12.15 10.21 -5.12
C LEU A 132 10.98 10.68 -4.24
N CYS A 133 10.88 10.19 -3.00
CA CYS A 133 9.77 10.48 -2.10
C CYS A 133 9.92 11.82 -1.35
N GLU A 134 11.15 12.24 -1.01
CA GLU A 134 11.37 13.35 -0.09
C GLU A 134 12.03 14.58 -0.76
N VAL A 135 12.88 14.35 -1.77
CA VAL A 135 13.62 15.44 -2.41
C VAL A 135 12.90 15.92 -3.67
N LEU A 136 12.51 15.01 -4.54
CA LEU A 136 11.87 15.35 -5.81
C LEU A 136 10.60 16.19 -5.66
N PRO A 137 9.70 15.95 -4.68
CA PRO A 137 8.52 16.79 -4.44
C PRO A 137 8.84 18.27 -4.14
N ARG A 138 10.03 18.55 -3.60
CA ARG A 138 10.47 19.92 -3.30
C ARG A 138 10.91 20.69 -4.54
N HIS A 139 11.33 19.98 -5.59
CA HIS A 139 11.85 20.55 -6.83
C HIS A 139 10.87 20.47 -8.00
N LEU A 140 9.90 19.57 -7.95
CA LEU A 140 8.92 19.34 -9.00
C LEU A 140 7.51 19.56 -8.47
N PRO A 141 6.90 20.74 -8.69
CA PRO A 141 5.55 21.04 -8.22
C PRO A 141 4.53 20.02 -8.76
N GLY A 142 3.64 19.56 -7.88
CA GLY A 142 2.62 18.57 -8.22
C GLY A 142 3.10 17.11 -8.19
N PHE A 143 4.41 16.85 -8.12
CA PHE A 143 4.92 15.50 -7.92
C PHE A 143 4.85 15.12 -6.44
N HIS A 144 4.21 14.01 -6.14
CA HIS A 144 4.16 13.46 -4.79
C HIS A 144 3.90 11.96 -4.85
N VAL A 145 4.67 11.17 -4.10
CA VAL A 145 4.43 9.74 -3.93
C VAL A 145 3.49 9.54 -2.75
N ASP A 146 2.39 8.82 -2.96
CA ASP A 146 1.37 8.62 -1.94
C ASP A 146 1.96 8.01 -0.65
N TYR A 147 1.71 8.66 0.48
CA TYR A 147 2.27 8.37 1.80
C TYR A 147 3.81 8.46 1.91
N GLY A 148 4.52 8.99 0.89
CA GLY A 148 5.96 9.21 0.92
C GLY A 148 6.79 7.97 1.21
N ILE A 149 7.99 8.17 1.76
CA ILE A 149 8.91 7.07 2.07
C ILE A 149 8.35 6.10 3.11
N TRP A 150 7.55 6.59 4.07
CA TRP A 150 6.97 5.74 5.11
C TRP A 150 5.88 4.81 4.58
N GLY A 151 5.14 5.24 3.54
CA GLY A 151 4.24 4.37 2.80
C GLY A 151 4.97 3.22 2.11
N VAL A 152 6.16 3.50 1.54
CA VAL A 152 7.01 2.47 0.92
C VAL A 152 7.61 1.54 1.97
N LEU A 153 8.06 2.06 3.10
CA LEU A 153 8.70 1.27 4.16
C LEU A 153 7.73 0.40 4.96
N LEU A 154 6.45 0.77 5.05
CA LEU A 154 5.48 0.02 5.84
C LEU A 154 5.38 -1.46 5.43
N PRO A 155 5.16 -1.84 4.16
CA PRO A 155 5.19 -3.25 3.75
C PRO A 155 6.55 -3.92 3.97
N VAL A 156 7.65 -3.17 3.84
CA VAL A 156 9.02 -3.67 4.05
C VAL A 156 9.23 -4.06 5.51
N ILE A 157 8.86 -3.16 6.45
CA ILE A 157 8.94 -3.40 7.90
C ILE A 157 8.09 -4.64 8.27
N ILE A 158 6.87 -4.74 7.75
CA ILE A 158 5.98 -5.88 8.01
C ILE A 158 6.60 -7.17 7.48
N TYR A 159 7.17 -7.16 6.27
CA TYR A 159 7.76 -8.33 5.64
C TYR A 159 8.97 -8.85 6.44
N PHE A 160 9.96 -8.00 6.71
CA PHE A 160 11.16 -8.38 7.45
C PHE A 160 10.94 -8.57 8.95
N GLY A 161 9.89 -7.97 9.50
CA GLY A 161 9.41 -8.24 10.85
C GLY A 161 8.61 -9.55 10.99
N GLY A 162 8.66 -10.43 9.99
CA GLY A 162 8.02 -11.75 10.03
C GLY A 162 6.49 -11.69 9.94
N ARG A 163 5.93 -10.59 9.48
CA ARG A 163 4.47 -10.34 9.43
C ARG A 163 3.82 -10.39 10.81
N ASP A 164 4.61 -10.07 11.84
CA ASP A 164 4.14 -9.96 13.21
C ASP A 164 3.31 -8.69 13.38
N ILE A 165 2.29 -8.76 14.23
CA ILE A 165 1.44 -7.61 14.58
C ILE A 165 2.24 -6.44 15.17
N ARG A 166 3.36 -6.74 15.85
CA ARG A 166 4.28 -5.73 16.39
C ARG A 166 4.98 -4.95 15.28
N ALA A 167 5.43 -5.63 14.22
CA ALA A 167 6.05 -4.97 13.07
C ALA A 167 5.04 -4.07 12.34
N LEU A 168 3.79 -4.53 12.19
CA LEU A 168 2.70 -3.71 11.69
C LEU A 168 2.46 -2.47 12.58
N LEU A 169 2.37 -2.66 13.90
CA LEU A 169 2.16 -1.56 14.85
C LEU A 169 3.29 -0.53 14.77
N ILE A 170 4.55 -0.99 14.84
CA ILE A 170 5.72 -0.12 14.76
C ILE A 170 5.74 0.66 13.43
N GLY A 171 5.57 -0.03 12.29
CA GLY A 171 5.55 0.61 10.98
C GLY A 171 4.40 1.62 10.83
N THR A 172 3.20 1.29 11.37
CA THR A 172 2.06 2.21 11.33
C THR A 172 2.27 3.42 12.24
N VAL A 173 2.88 3.26 13.43
CA VAL A 173 3.23 4.37 14.32
C VAL A 173 4.24 5.30 13.64
N LEU A 174 5.30 4.77 13.03
CA LEU A 174 6.29 5.57 12.30
C LEU A 174 5.65 6.36 11.15
N LEU A 175 4.73 5.74 10.41
CA LEU A 175 3.93 6.40 9.38
C LEU A 175 3.09 7.55 9.98
N CYS A 176 2.41 7.31 11.10
CA CYS A 176 1.59 8.32 11.77
C CYS A 176 2.43 9.48 12.31
N LEU A 177 3.60 9.21 12.85
CA LEU A 177 4.53 10.25 13.32
C LEU A 177 5.03 11.14 12.18
N SER A 178 5.26 10.55 11.00
CA SER A 178 5.70 11.30 9.82
C SER A 178 4.61 12.18 9.21
N LEU A 179 3.38 11.67 9.09
CA LEU A 179 2.29 12.34 8.38
C LEU A 179 1.36 13.14 9.30
N GLY A 180 1.25 12.75 10.55
CA GLY A 180 0.41 13.43 11.54
C GLY A 180 -1.10 13.38 11.25
N GLY A 181 -1.84 14.28 11.90
CA GLY A 181 -3.25 14.55 11.61
C GLY A 181 -4.15 13.31 11.61
N LEU A 182 -4.97 13.17 10.57
CA LEU A 182 -5.91 12.05 10.42
C LEU A 182 -5.22 10.69 10.26
N GLN A 183 -3.90 10.66 9.98
CA GLN A 183 -3.20 9.39 9.77
C GLN A 183 -3.16 8.51 11.02
N TRP A 184 -3.29 9.09 12.21
CA TRP A 184 -3.36 8.35 13.47
C TRP A 184 -4.51 7.33 13.53
N TRP A 185 -5.60 7.56 12.80
CA TRP A 185 -6.70 6.61 12.68
C TRP A 185 -6.33 5.31 11.97
N SER A 186 -5.20 5.27 11.26
CA SER A 186 -4.65 4.03 10.68
C SER A 186 -4.35 2.96 11.73
N LEU A 187 -4.08 3.35 12.99
CA LEU A 187 -3.86 2.41 14.09
C LEU A 187 -5.08 1.53 14.37
N ALA A 188 -6.29 1.97 14.01
CA ALA A 188 -7.50 1.15 14.14
C ALA A 188 -7.49 -0.09 13.22
N ALA A 189 -6.61 -0.14 12.22
CA ALA A 189 -6.41 -1.34 11.40
C ALA A 189 -5.63 -2.45 12.15
N VAL A 190 -4.86 -2.10 13.18
CA VAL A 190 -4.03 -3.07 13.93
C VAL A 190 -4.88 -4.13 14.63
N PRO A 191 -5.89 -3.78 15.46
CA PRO A 191 -6.76 -4.79 16.06
C PRO A 191 -7.56 -5.58 15.02
N LEU A 192 -7.95 -4.96 13.89
CA LEU A 192 -8.63 -5.65 12.80
C LEU A 192 -7.72 -6.71 12.16
N LEU A 193 -6.45 -6.39 11.92
CA LEU A 193 -5.45 -7.34 11.39
C LEU A 193 -5.04 -8.39 12.44
N ALA A 194 -5.17 -8.12 13.73
CA ALA A 194 -4.98 -9.13 14.77
C ALA A 194 -6.03 -10.26 14.68
N LEU A 195 -7.19 -10.00 14.09
CA LEU A 195 -8.22 -11.00 13.82
C LEU A 195 -7.95 -11.83 12.56
N TYR A 196 -6.88 -11.54 11.82
CA TYR A 196 -6.55 -12.29 10.61
C TYR A 196 -6.15 -13.73 10.93
N ASN A 197 -6.80 -14.70 10.28
CA ASN A 197 -6.60 -16.13 10.54
C ASN A 197 -5.49 -16.79 9.69
N GLY A 198 -4.71 -16.01 8.93
CA GLY A 198 -3.66 -16.52 8.06
C GLY A 198 -4.16 -17.27 6.81
N GLN A 199 -5.46 -17.30 6.53
CA GLN A 199 -6.05 -18.02 5.40
C GLN A 199 -6.51 -17.04 4.32
N ARG A 200 -6.28 -17.41 3.04
CA ARG A 200 -6.71 -16.59 1.90
C ARG A 200 -8.23 -16.44 1.81
N GLY A 201 -9.00 -17.42 2.24
CA GLY A 201 -10.44 -17.52 2.03
C GLY A 201 -10.82 -18.32 0.76
N LYS A 202 -12.06 -18.83 0.73
CA LYS A 202 -12.56 -19.76 -0.31
C LYS A 202 -12.85 -19.05 -1.65
N LEU A 203 -13.18 -17.78 -1.64
CA LEU A 203 -13.57 -17.02 -2.83
C LEU A 203 -12.36 -16.74 -3.74
N ARG A 204 -12.47 -17.05 -5.03
CA ARG A 204 -11.44 -16.78 -6.04
C ARG A 204 -11.62 -15.40 -6.67
N ILE A 205 -11.68 -14.35 -5.86
CA ILE A 205 -11.94 -12.96 -6.28
C ILE A 205 -10.66 -12.14 -6.50
N GLY A 206 -9.52 -12.79 -6.70
CA GLY A 206 -8.23 -12.09 -6.84
C GLY A 206 -8.20 -11.08 -8.00
N TRP A 207 -8.89 -11.37 -9.13
CA TRP A 207 -8.98 -10.48 -10.28
C TRP A 207 -9.77 -9.20 -9.97
N LEU A 208 -10.79 -9.30 -9.10
CA LEU A 208 -11.62 -8.17 -8.71
C LEU A 208 -10.78 -7.04 -8.08
N PHE A 209 -9.79 -7.39 -7.25
CA PHE A 209 -8.92 -6.40 -6.60
C PHE A 209 -8.04 -5.62 -7.59
N TYR A 210 -7.68 -6.22 -8.72
CA TYR A 210 -6.94 -5.55 -9.78
C TYR A 210 -7.83 -4.63 -10.62
N LEU A 211 -9.04 -5.08 -10.94
CA LEU A 211 -9.97 -4.29 -11.76
C LEU A 211 -10.60 -3.15 -10.96
N TYR A 212 -10.89 -3.39 -9.70
CA TYR A 212 -11.59 -2.43 -8.84
C TYR A 212 -10.87 -1.10 -8.70
N TYR A 213 -9.54 -1.13 -8.53
CA TYR A 213 -8.79 0.09 -8.26
C TYR A 213 -8.87 1.11 -9.41
N PRO A 214 -8.58 0.79 -10.68
CA PRO A 214 -8.77 1.76 -11.76
C PRO A 214 -10.25 2.10 -11.99
N LEU A 215 -11.16 1.12 -11.85
CA LEU A 215 -12.57 1.34 -12.13
C LEU A 215 -13.21 2.34 -11.17
N HIS A 216 -12.99 2.20 -9.85
CA HIS A 216 -13.58 3.13 -8.88
C HIS A 216 -13.06 4.57 -9.06
N LEU A 217 -11.79 4.75 -9.46
CA LEU A 217 -11.25 6.06 -9.77
C LEU A 217 -11.93 6.69 -10.97
N VAL A 218 -12.09 5.92 -12.07
CA VAL A 218 -12.80 6.41 -13.27
C VAL A 218 -14.22 6.83 -12.93
N ILE A 219 -14.93 6.03 -12.12
CA ILE A 219 -16.31 6.35 -11.70
C ILE A 219 -16.33 7.63 -10.86
N LEU A 220 -15.46 7.76 -9.86
CA LEU A 220 -15.46 8.91 -8.95
C LEU A 220 -15.07 10.21 -9.67
N TYR A 221 -14.04 10.18 -10.51
CA TYR A 221 -13.68 11.34 -11.33
C TYR A 221 -14.75 11.67 -12.38
N GLY A 222 -15.39 10.65 -12.96
CA GLY A 222 -16.53 10.87 -13.85
C GLY A 222 -17.70 11.58 -13.16
N ILE A 223 -18.05 11.16 -11.94
CA ILE A 223 -19.10 11.84 -11.13
C ILE A 223 -18.64 13.26 -10.77
N GLN A 224 -17.42 13.44 -10.34
CA GLN A 224 -16.87 14.77 -9.98
C GLN A 224 -16.90 15.75 -11.17
N TYR A 225 -16.69 15.25 -12.38
CA TYR A 225 -16.75 16.07 -13.60
C TYR A 225 -18.17 16.47 -13.98
N LEU A 226 -19.17 15.69 -13.59
CA LEU A 226 -20.60 15.95 -13.89
C LEU A 226 -21.29 16.84 -12.84
N LEU A 227 -20.68 17.04 -11.64
CA LEU A 227 -21.21 17.90 -10.56
C LEU A 227 -20.62 19.30 -10.66
#